data_60861f7763c3b35625da02929a7a3509
#
_entry.id   60861f7763c3b35625da02929a7a3509
#
_cell.length_a   1.000
_cell.length_b   1.000
_cell.length_c   1.000
_cell.angle_alpha   90.00
_cell.angle_beta   90.00
_cell.angle_gamma   90.00
#
_symmetry.space_group_name_H-M   'P 1'
#
loop_
_entity.id
_entity.type
_entity.pdbx_description
1 polymer ?
#
loop_
_entity_poly.entity_id
_entity_poly.type
_entity_poly.pdbx_seq_one_letter_code
_entity_poly.pdbx_strand_id
1 'polypeptide(L)'
;MEHKQRILFITPVKHLTEFYSNVLQNYEVMELIEPTYEDVKIQLPNFDILFCAPNHQTFVIDEDLIKDTNVKCILSPSTGLNHIDVDSVPIVSVKNDKVIYDVWSTAEHTLYLMLSIVRGKHELHDKTLGIIGYGRLGKMVEQLCEPLFKKIISVDKGDSLDELYKESDVVSLHMDYNPTTEYMIDNEFLSHFKKNIYLINTARGEIVNEQDIKHLLSVGRIKGYATDVLQTEYNEQKSVFYGVDYVITTPHIAGTSIEAQEKTYKRVLE
;
A
#
# COMPACT_ATOMS: atom_id res chain seq x y z
N MET A 1 -12.36 -39.18 -10.93
CA MET A 1 -12.58 -37.74 -10.78
C MET A 1 -11.32 -37.17 -10.20
N GLU A 2 -10.63 -36.29 -10.90
CA GLU A 2 -9.49 -35.58 -10.34
C GLU A 2 -9.96 -34.78 -9.13
N HIS A 3 -9.26 -34.91 -8.02
CA HIS A 3 -9.55 -34.15 -6.82
C HIS A 3 -9.21 -32.69 -7.10
N LYS A 4 -10.19 -31.78 -7.07
CA LYS A 4 -9.94 -30.35 -7.16
C LYS A 4 -9.07 -29.92 -5.98
N GLN A 5 -8.11 -29.06 -6.24
CA GLN A 5 -7.37 -28.39 -5.16
C GLN A 5 -8.30 -27.47 -4.35
N ARG A 6 -7.99 -27.30 -3.07
CA ARG A 6 -8.78 -26.51 -2.12
C ARG A 6 -8.07 -25.21 -1.82
N ILE A 7 -8.77 -24.09 -2.01
CA ILE A 7 -8.25 -22.76 -1.72
C ILE A 7 -8.99 -22.16 -0.53
N LEU A 8 -8.23 -21.71 0.46
CA LEU A 8 -8.70 -20.84 1.54
C LEU A 8 -8.42 -19.40 1.18
N PHE A 9 -9.45 -18.59 0.99
CA PHE A 9 -9.35 -17.14 0.86
C PHE A 9 -9.52 -16.49 2.23
N ILE A 10 -8.53 -15.72 2.66
CA ILE A 10 -8.62 -14.84 3.84
C ILE A 10 -8.74 -13.38 3.42
N THR A 11 -9.10 -13.16 2.18
CA THR A 11 -9.33 -11.88 1.52
C THR A 11 -10.66 -11.97 0.81
N PRO A 12 -11.56 -10.98 0.91
CA PRO A 12 -12.85 -10.99 0.23
C PRO A 12 -12.69 -11.08 -1.30
N VAL A 13 -13.40 -12.04 -1.92
CA VAL A 13 -13.31 -12.29 -3.38
C VAL A 13 -14.68 -12.38 -4.06
N LYS A 14 -15.76 -12.59 -3.32
CA LYS A 14 -17.12 -12.79 -3.88
C LYS A 14 -17.66 -11.57 -4.63
N HIS A 15 -17.16 -10.37 -4.33
CA HIS A 15 -17.54 -9.14 -5.03
C HIS A 15 -17.01 -9.10 -6.47
N LEU A 16 -15.95 -9.87 -6.78
CA LEU A 16 -15.39 -10.05 -8.13
C LEU A 16 -16.09 -11.22 -8.81
N THR A 17 -17.30 -11.02 -9.30
CA THR A 17 -18.22 -12.09 -9.71
C THR A 17 -17.68 -12.99 -10.80
N GLU A 18 -17.02 -12.44 -11.83
CA GLU A 18 -16.44 -13.20 -12.92
C GLU A 18 -15.25 -14.04 -12.43
N PHE A 19 -14.33 -13.41 -11.70
CA PHE A 19 -13.19 -14.08 -11.08
C PHE A 19 -13.66 -15.22 -10.18
N TYR A 20 -14.59 -14.94 -9.25
CA TYR A 20 -15.08 -15.93 -8.30
C TYR A 20 -15.78 -17.12 -8.98
N SER A 21 -16.57 -16.87 -10.02
CA SER A 21 -17.21 -17.92 -10.81
C SER A 21 -16.19 -18.83 -11.50
N ASN A 22 -15.09 -18.27 -11.99
CA ASN A 22 -14.01 -19.04 -12.63
C ASN A 22 -13.26 -19.88 -11.58
N VAL A 23 -13.00 -19.34 -10.42
CA VAL A 23 -12.36 -20.06 -9.31
C VAL A 23 -13.20 -21.27 -8.88
N LEU A 24 -14.52 -21.12 -8.71
CA LEU A 24 -15.43 -22.21 -8.35
C LEU A 24 -15.49 -23.35 -9.37
N GLN A 25 -15.21 -23.08 -10.66
CA GLN A 25 -15.15 -24.13 -11.67
C GLN A 25 -13.94 -25.05 -11.49
N ASN A 26 -12.83 -24.53 -10.99
CA ASN A 26 -11.54 -25.21 -10.97
C ASN A 26 -11.12 -25.68 -9.57
N TYR A 27 -11.63 -25.06 -8.50
CA TYR A 27 -11.21 -25.27 -7.11
C TYR A 27 -12.40 -25.53 -6.19
N GLU A 28 -12.13 -26.18 -5.06
CA GLU A 28 -13.00 -26.13 -3.88
C GLU A 28 -12.60 -24.94 -3.03
N VAL A 29 -13.57 -24.10 -2.64
CA VAL A 29 -13.29 -22.75 -2.10
C VAL A 29 -13.95 -22.56 -0.74
N MET A 30 -13.19 -22.01 0.20
CA MET A 30 -13.70 -21.39 1.42
C MET A 30 -13.19 -19.96 1.49
N GLU A 31 -14.04 -19.03 1.92
CA GLU A 31 -13.68 -17.64 2.18
C GLU A 31 -13.97 -17.32 3.65
N LEU A 32 -12.97 -16.80 4.33
CA LEU A 32 -13.09 -16.21 5.66
C LEU A 32 -13.04 -14.69 5.54
N ILE A 33 -13.99 -14.01 6.13
CA ILE A 33 -14.07 -12.54 6.13
C ILE A 33 -13.54 -12.05 7.47
N GLU A 34 -12.51 -11.17 7.41
CA GLU A 34 -11.85 -10.60 8.60
C GLU A 34 -11.44 -11.66 9.65
N PRO A 35 -10.78 -12.75 9.23
CA PRO A 35 -10.47 -13.84 10.15
C PRO A 35 -9.41 -13.42 11.16
N THR A 36 -9.50 -14.01 12.36
CA THR A 36 -8.39 -14.00 13.30
C THR A 36 -7.32 -15.03 12.91
N TYR A 37 -6.13 -14.92 13.49
CA TYR A 37 -5.05 -15.90 13.32
C TYR A 37 -5.54 -17.33 13.65
N GLU A 38 -6.28 -17.50 14.76
CA GLU A 38 -6.81 -18.79 15.20
C GLU A 38 -7.90 -19.34 14.24
N ASP A 39 -8.74 -18.49 13.65
CA ASP A 39 -9.72 -18.93 12.65
C ASP A 39 -9.02 -19.54 11.44
N VAL A 40 -7.95 -18.91 10.97
CA VAL A 40 -7.15 -19.43 9.85
C VAL A 40 -6.44 -20.71 10.25
N LYS A 41 -5.80 -20.75 11.41
CA LYS A 41 -5.07 -21.93 11.92
C LYS A 41 -5.95 -23.19 12.02
N ILE A 42 -7.20 -23.01 12.42
CA ILE A 42 -8.16 -24.13 12.52
C ILE A 42 -8.54 -24.66 11.12
N GLN A 43 -8.71 -23.79 10.13
CA GLN A 43 -9.21 -24.18 8.81
C GLN A 43 -8.10 -24.64 7.87
N LEU A 44 -6.94 -24.01 7.95
CA LEU A 44 -5.85 -24.13 6.98
C LEU A 44 -5.35 -25.58 6.72
N PRO A 45 -5.32 -26.51 7.70
CA PRO A 45 -4.94 -27.91 7.45
C PRO A 45 -5.82 -28.63 6.42
N ASN A 46 -7.01 -28.11 6.15
CA ASN A 46 -7.94 -28.69 5.18
C ASN A 46 -7.74 -28.18 3.74
N PHE A 47 -6.76 -27.28 3.50
CA PHE A 47 -6.58 -26.60 2.21
C PHE A 47 -5.19 -26.82 1.63
N ASP A 48 -5.11 -26.75 0.30
CA ASP A 48 -3.87 -26.89 -0.48
C ASP A 48 -3.21 -25.55 -0.77
N ILE A 49 -4.00 -24.47 -0.81
CA ILE A 49 -3.60 -23.13 -1.20
C ILE A 49 -4.17 -22.11 -0.22
N LEU A 50 -3.33 -21.19 0.24
CA LEU A 50 -3.76 -20.02 1.00
C LEU A 50 -3.72 -18.78 0.07
N PHE A 51 -4.83 -18.05 -0.04
CA PHE A 51 -4.91 -16.79 -0.77
C PHE A 51 -5.09 -15.63 0.19
N CYS A 52 -4.17 -14.66 0.15
CA CYS A 52 -4.16 -13.53 1.07
C CYS A 52 -3.72 -12.22 0.40
N ALA A 53 -4.29 -11.10 0.84
CA ALA A 53 -3.85 -9.76 0.47
C ALA A 53 -3.61 -8.92 1.75
N PRO A 54 -2.65 -7.99 1.76
CA PRO A 54 -2.18 -7.32 2.97
C PRO A 54 -3.24 -6.49 3.70
N ASN A 55 -4.26 -6.04 3.03
CA ASN A 55 -5.27 -5.11 3.54
C ASN A 55 -6.46 -5.77 4.24
N HIS A 56 -6.47 -7.09 4.40
CA HIS A 56 -7.61 -7.82 4.96
C HIS A 56 -7.25 -8.72 6.15
N GLN A 57 -6.03 -8.59 6.67
CA GLN A 57 -5.58 -9.38 7.81
C GLN A 57 -4.84 -8.50 8.82
N THR A 58 -5.01 -8.81 10.09
CA THR A 58 -4.42 -8.07 11.22
C THR A 58 -3.23 -8.80 11.84
N PHE A 59 -2.71 -9.83 11.17
CA PHE A 59 -1.62 -10.69 11.63
C PHE A 59 -0.69 -11.03 10.46
N VAL A 60 0.54 -11.39 10.78
CA VAL A 60 1.51 -11.91 9.82
C VAL A 60 1.26 -13.40 9.63
N ILE A 61 1.30 -13.87 8.37
CA ILE A 61 1.32 -15.29 8.03
C ILE A 61 2.75 -15.75 8.26
N ASP A 62 2.96 -16.54 9.30
CA ASP A 62 4.25 -17.03 9.75
C ASP A 62 4.40 -18.55 9.58
N GLU A 63 5.59 -19.08 9.87
CA GLU A 63 5.86 -20.52 9.81
C GLU A 63 5.00 -21.34 10.75
N ASP A 64 4.61 -20.80 11.93
CA ASP A 64 3.75 -21.51 12.88
C ASP A 64 2.31 -21.68 12.37
N LEU A 65 1.86 -20.78 11.49
CA LEU A 65 0.56 -20.90 10.83
C LEU A 65 0.56 -21.97 9.73
N ILE A 66 1.67 -22.10 8.99
CA ILE A 66 1.81 -23.04 7.86
C ILE A 66 2.21 -24.44 8.36
N LYS A 67 2.89 -24.51 9.48
CA LYS A 67 3.35 -25.76 10.08
C LYS A 67 2.18 -26.74 10.29
N ASP A 68 2.46 -28.00 9.98
CA ASP A 68 1.50 -29.10 10.11
C ASP A 68 0.22 -28.95 9.25
N THR A 69 0.28 -28.18 8.17
CA THR A 69 -0.80 -28.02 7.18
C THR A 69 -0.50 -28.75 5.88
N ASN A 70 -1.49 -28.79 4.98
CA ASN A 70 -1.35 -29.33 3.62
C ASN A 70 -1.05 -28.25 2.57
N VAL A 71 -0.79 -27.01 3.00
CA VAL A 71 -0.57 -25.87 2.10
C VAL A 71 0.68 -26.11 1.26
N LYS A 72 0.52 -25.99 -0.06
CA LYS A 72 1.57 -26.18 -1.07
C LYS A 72 2.11 -24.86 -1.59
N CYS A 73 1.32 -23.78 -1.51
CA CYS A 73 1.74 -22.44 -1.88
C CYS A 73 0.82 -21.38 -1.25
N ILE A 74 1.35 -20.17 -1.15
CA ILE A 74 0.62 -18.96 -0.75
C ILE A 74 0.50 -18.07 -1.99
N LEU A 75 -0.73 -17.63 -2.31
CA LEU A 75 -1.00 -16.69 -3.40
C LEU A 75 -1.26 -15.31 -2.80
N SER A 76 -0.45 -14.33 -3.18
CA SER A 76 -0.62 -12.94 -2.75
C SER A 76 -0.64 -11.99 -3.94
N PRO A 77 -1.79 -11.36 -4.25
CA PRO A 77 -1.93 -10.48 -5.41
C PRO A 77 -1.33 -9.08 -5.16
N SER A 78 -0.27 -9.00 -4.37
CA SER A 78 0.38 -7.77 -3.96
C SER A 78 1.86 -7.72 -4.36
N THR A 79 2.42 -6.53 -4.43
CA THR A 79 3.86 -6.32 -4.66
C THR A 79 4.66 -6.32 -3.37
N GLY A 80 4.07 -5.85 -2.26
CA GLY A 80 4.65 -5.92 -0.93
C GLY A 80 4.25 -7.22 -0.23
N LEU A 81 5.18 -7.86 0.47
CA LEU A 81 4.99 -9.16 1.12
C LEU A 81 5.24 -9.13 2.63
N ASN A 82 5.22 -7.94 3.24
CA ASN A 82 5.49 -7.76 4.68
C ASN A 82 4.48 -8.49 5.59
N HIS A 83 3.33 -8.88 5.04
CA HIS A 83 2.30 -9.66 5.73
C HIS A 83 2.55 -11.18 5.70
N ILE A 84 3.64 -11.64 5.07
CA ILE A 84 4.03 -13.05 4.95
C ILE A 84 5.49 -13.21 5.37
N ASP A 85 5.74 -14.01 6.39
CA ASP A 85 7.06 -14.40 6.90
C ASP A 85 7.16 -15.93 6.89
N VAL A 86 7.24 -16.50 5.68
CA VAL A 86 7.25 -17.94 5.41
C VAL A 86 8.28 -18.26 4.35
N ASP A 87 9.14 -19.25 4.65
CA ASP A 87 10.15 -19.80 3.73
C ASP A 87 9.86 -21.26 3.32
N SER A 88 9.01 -21.97 4.09
CA SER A 88 8.75 -23.41 3.92
C SER A 88 7.91 -23.77 2.69
N VAL A 89 7.13 -22.83 2.17
CA VAL A 89 6.31 -23.01 0.96
C VAL A 89 6.49 -21.85 -0.02
N PRO A 90 6.35 -22.07 -1.34
CA PRO A 90 6.49 -21.03 -2.34
C PRO A 90 5.39 -19.96 -2.19
N ILE A 91 5.78 -18.70 -2.37
CA ILE A 91 4.88 -17.54 -2.44
C ILE A 91 4.79 -17.09 -3.90
N VAL A 92 3.59 -17.12 -4.46
CA VAL A 92 3.30 -16.57 -5.80
C VAL A 92 2.71 -15.17 -5.60
N SER A 93 3.35 -14.18 -6.21
CA SER A 93 2.91 -12.79 -6.09
C SER A 93 3.06 -12.04 -7.40
N VAL A 94 2.46 -10.84 -7.49
CA VAL A 94 2.65 -9.96 -8.65
C VAL A 94 3.90 -9.08 -8.55
N LYS A 95 4.77 -9.32 -7.56
CA LYS A 95 6.05 -8.61 -7.43
C LYS A 95 6.89 -8.88 -8.69
N ASN A 96 7.30 -7.83 -9.37
CA ASN A 96 8.04 -7.87 -10.64
C ASN A 96 7.28 -8.48 -11.83
N ASP A 97 6.00 -8.76 -11.71
CA ASP A 97 5.17 -9.20 -12.85
C ASP A 97 4.80 -8.01 -13.75
N LYS A 98 4.62 -8.29 -15.04
CA LYS A 98 4.26 -7.25 -16.02
C LYS A 98 2.85 -6.67 -15.78
N VAL A 99 1.95 -7.43 -15.17
CA VAL A 99 0.58 -6.99 -14.88
C VAL A 99 0.53 -5.70 -14.08
N ILE A 100 1.52 -5.48 -13.18
CA ILE A 100 1.54 -4.28 -12.33
C ILE A 100 1.72 -2.97 -13.10
N TYR A 101 2.26 -3.01 -14.33
CA TYR A 101 2.40 -1.82 -15.18
C TYR A 101 1.08 -1.33 -15.78
N ASP A 102 0.04 -2.18 -15.72
CA ASP A 102 -1.32 -1.86 -16.14
C ASP A 102 -2.28 -1.65 -14.96
N VAL A 103 -1.75 -1.52 -13.74
CA VAL A 103 -2.51 -1.26 -12.50
C VAL A 103 -2.25 0.16 -12.03
N TRP A 104 -3.22 1.06 -12.25
CA TRP A 104 -3.13 2.48 -11.94
C TRP A 104 -3.68 2.86 -10.57
N SER A 105 -4.40 1.97 -9.91
CA SER A 105 -5.16 2.19 -8.69
C SER A 105 -4.40 3.01 -7.64
N THR A 106 -3.17 2.60 -7.27
CA THR A 106 -2.38 3.31 -6.26
C THR A 106 -1.96 4.72 -6.73
N ALA A 107 -1.64 4.89 -8.01
CA ALA A 107 -1.28 6.21 -8.55
C ALA A 107 -2.48 7.16 -8.56
N GLU A 108 -3.66 6.67 -8.94
CA GLU A 108 -4.93 7.42 -8.91
C GLU A 108 -5.35 7.77 -7.46
N HIS A 109 -5.19 6.83 -6.54
CA HIS A 109 -5.45 7.09 -5.12
C HIS A 109 -4.48 8.13 -4.53
N THR A 110 -3.22 8.11 -4.96
CA THR A 110 -2.24 9.15 -4.58
C THR A 110 -2.71 10.53 -5.04
N LEU A 111 -3.18 10.64 -6.30
CA LEU A 111 -3.76 11.88 -6.81
C LEU A 111 -5.02 12.29 -6.05
N TYR A 112 -5.90 11.33 -5.70
CA TYR A 112 -7.06 11.59 -4.86
C TYR A 112 -6.68 12.20 -3.51
N LEU A 113 -5.67 11.65 -2.82
CA LEU A 113 -5.17 12.18 -1.55
C LEU A 113 -4.58 13.59 -1.73
N MET A 114 -3.81 13.83 -2.80
CA MET A 114 -3.30 15.19 -3.13
C MET A 114 -4.45 16.19 -3.34
N LEU A 115 -5.45 15.81 -4.13
CA LEU A 115 -6.62 16.65 -4.38
C LEU A 115 -7.40 16.92 -3.09
N SER A 116 -7.57 15.91 -2.25
CA SER A 116 -8.35 16.02 -1.02
C SER A 116 -7.70 16.96 -0.01
N ILE A 117 -6.38 16.93 0.14
CA ILE A 117 -5.70 17.72 1.18
C ILE A 117 -5.26 19.11 0.69
N VAL A 118 -4.91 19.24 -0.59
CA VAL A 118 -4.38 20.50 -1.15
C VAL A 118 -5.49 21.35 -1.76
N ARG A 119 -6.36 20.74 -2.61
CA ARG A 119 -7.34 21.47 -3.42
C ARG A 119 -8.42 22.16 -2.59
N GLY A 120 -8.68 21.71 -1.38
CA GLY A 120 -9.60 22.36 -0.46
C GLY A 120 -9.28 23.85 -0.18
N LYS A 121 -8.02 24.27 -0.36
CA LYS A 121 -7.55 25.63 -0.07
C LYS A 121 -6.69 26.26 -1.19
N HIS A 122 -6.06 25.45 -2.04
CA HIS A 122 -5.07 25.92 -3.02
C HIS A 122 -5.30 25.31 -4.40
N GLU A 123 -4.85 25.97 -5.44
CA GLU A 123 -4.78 25.45 -6.80
C GLU A 123 -3.46 24.70 -7.01
N LEU A 124 -3.53 23.54 -7.67
CA LEU A 124 -2.35 22.72 -7.95
C LEU A 124 -1.46 23.34 -9.04
N HIS A 125 -2.05 24.07 -10.00
CA HIS A 125 -1.32 24.74 -11.08
C HIS A 125 -0.25 25.74 -10.63
N ASP A 126 -0.35 26.24 -9.40
CA ASP A 126 0.65 27.12 -8.81
C ASP A 126 1.64 26.39 -7.91
N LYS A 127 1.58 25.06 -7.85
CA LYS A 127 2.37 24.23 -6.93
C LYS A 127 3.43 23.42 -7.67
N THR A 128 4.51 23.14 -6.95
CA THR A 128 5.54 22.20 -7.34
C THR A 128 5.33 20.89 -6.60
N LEU A 129 5.23 19.78 -7.35
CA LEU A 129 5.19 18.43 -6.81
C LEU A 129 6.60 17.86 -6.73
N GLY A 130 7.00 17.40 -5.55
CA GLY A 130 8.18 16.58 -5.34
C GLY A 130 7.81 15.12 -5.26
N ILE A 131 8.47 14.26 -6.01
CA ILE A 131 8.28 12.79 -5.98
C ILE A 131 9.55 12.15 -5.46
N ILE A 132 9.48 11.41 -4.35
CA ILE A 132 10.60 10.66 -3.78
C ILE A 132 10.38 9.17 -4.01
N GLY A 133 11.30 8.53 -4.75
CA GLY A 133 11.18 7.18 -5.26
C GLY A 133 10.63 7.18 -6.69
N TYR A 134 11.52 7.32 -7.68
CA TYR A 134 11.14 7.43 -9.10
C TYR A 134 11.14 6.07 -9.81
N GLY A 135 10.59 5.08 -9.11
CA GLY A 135 10.29 3.74 -9.64
C GLY A 135 9.01 3.72 -10.50
N ARG A 136 8.38 2.56 -10.62
CA ARG A 136 7.14 2.38 -11.38
C ARG A 136 6.02 3.34 -10.93
N LEU A 137 5.69 3.34 -9.63
CA LEU A 137 4.60 4.18 -9.10
C LEU A 137 4.92 5.67 -9.19
N GLY A 138 6.14 6.09 -8.87
CA GLY A 138 6.55 7.50 -9.01
C GLY A 138 6.35 8.01 -10.44
N LYS A 139 6.71 7.21 -11.46
CA LYS A 139 6.48 7.55 -12.88
C LYS A 139 5.01 7.62 -13.26
N MET A 140 4.18 6.70 -12.75
CA MET A 140 2.74 6.74 -12.98
C MET A 140 2.10 7.97 -12.34
N VAL A 141 2.51 8.34 -11.12
CA VAL A 141 2.04 9.55 -10.44
C VAL A 141 2.49 10.80 -11.19
N GLU A 142 3.74 10.87 -11.64
CA GLU A 142 4.21 11.97 -12.48
C GLU A 142 3.33 12.15 -13.72
N GLN A 143 3.08 11.06 -14.46
CA GLN A 143 2.24 11.09 -15.66
C GLN A 143 0.82 11.60 -15.39
N LEU A 144 0.18 11.20 -14.27
CA LEU A 144 -1.14 11.70 -13.89
C LEU A 144 -1.12 13.17 -13.46
N CYS A 145 -0.04 13.60 -12.83
CA CYS A 145 0.09 14.92 -12.23
C CYS A 145 0.66 15.99 -13.17
N GLU A 146 1.31 15.60 -14.26
CA GLU A 146 1.95 16.53 -15.23
C GLU A 146 1.01 17.67 -15.68
N PRO A 147 -0.26 17.41 -16.06
CA PRO A 147 -1.17 18.48 -16.48
C PRO A 147 -1.73 19.32 -15.33
N LEU A 148 -1.48 18.95 -14.06
CA LEU A 148 -2.09 19.56 -12.89
C LEU A 148 -1.15 20.47 -12.10
N PHE A 149 0.16 20.24 -12.17
CA PHE A 149 1.16 20.98 -11.40
C PHE A 149 1.97 21.92 -12.29
N LYS A 150 2.43 23.03 -11.72
CA LYS A 150 3.33 23.98 -12.39
C LYS A 150 4.67 23.34 -12.75
N LYS A 151 5.15 22.45 -11.87
CA LYS A 151 6.45 21.79 -11.97
C LYS A 151 6.41 20.49 -11.23
N ILE A 152 7.12 19.48 -11.72
CA ILE A 152 7.37 18.22 -11.02
C ILE A 152 8.89 18.04 -10.88
N ILE A 153 9.33 17.61 -9.69
CA ILE A 153 10.71 17.28 -9.36
C ILE A 153 10.71 15.85 -8.85
N SER A 154 11.28 14.96 -9.62
CA SER A 154 11.33 13.53 -9.30
C SER A 154 12.76 13.15 -8.92
N VAL A 155 12.93 12.46 -7.79
CA VAL A 155 14.23 12.01 -7.29
C VAL A 155 14.20 10.53 -6.92
N ASP A 156 15.34 9.87 -7.12
CA ASP A 156 15.54 8.48 -6.72
C ASP A 156 16.85 8.35 -5.92
N LYS A 157 17.17 7.14 -5.49
CA LYS A 157 18.35 6.86 -4.68
C LYS A 157 19.63 7.34 -5.37
N GLY A 158 20.34 8.25 -4.69
CA GLY A 158 21.61 8.83 -5.17
C GLY A 158 21.48 10.18 -5.85
N ASP A 159 20.26 10.65 -6.10
CA ASP A 159 20.04 12.00 -6.66
C ASP A 159 20.22 13.09 -5.59
N SER A 160 20.54 14.32 -6.03
CA SER A 160 20.53 15.48 -5.14
C SER A 160 19.10 15.86 -4.77
N LEU A 161 18.87 16.14 -3.49
CA LEU A 161 17.59 16.57 -2.95
C LEU A 161 17.45 18.10 -2.88
N ASP A 162 18.49 18.88 -3.28
CA ASP A 162 18.53 20.33 -3.07
C ASP A 162 17.38 21.08 -3.73
N GLU A 163 17.04 20.73 -4.96
CA GLU A 163 15.94 21.36 -5.69
C GLU A 163 14.57 20.95 -5.09
N LEU A 164 14.43 19.67 -4.75
CA LEU A 164 13.25 19.15 -4.08
C LEU A 164 12.98 19.90 -2.77
N TYR A 165 13.99 20.08 -1.93
CA TYR A 165 13.89 20.79 -0.65
C TYR A 165 13.46 22.26 -0.81
N LYS A 166 14.01 22.94 -1.81
CA LYS A 166 13.75 24.37 -2.03
C LYS A 166 12.39 24.66 -2.65
N GLU A 167 11.94 23.83 -3.56
CA GLU A 167 10.83 24.18 -4.44
C GLU A 167 9.53 23.41 -4.18
N SER A 168 9.57 22.21 -3.60
CA SER A 168 8.36 21.40 -3.44
C SER A 168 7.33 22.03 -2.50
N ASP A 169 6.08 22.10 -2.95
CA ASP A 169 4.91 22.46 -2.15
C ASP A 169 4.16 21.22 -1.66
N VAL A 170 4.16 20.16 -2.48
CA VAL A 170 3.58 18.86 -2.19
C VAL A 170 4.69 17.83 -2.38
N VAL A 171 4.84 16.91 -1.43
CA VAL A 171 5.84 15.84 -1.48
C VAL A 171 5.13 14.50 -1.41
N SER A 172 5.39 13.63 -2.38
CA SER A 172 4.79 12.31 -2.48
C SER A 172 5.84 11.21 -2.40
N LEU A 173 5.58 10.21 -1.55
CA LEU A 173 6.50 9.13 -1.24
C LEU A 173 6.13 7.85 -2.00
N HIS A 174 7.10 7.28 -2.75
CA HIS A 174 6.94 6.07 -3.56
C HIS A 174 8.14 5.12 -3.45
N MET A 175 8.92 5.27 -2.40
CA MET A 175 10.07 4.39 -2.13
C MET A 175 9.64 3.08 -1.46
N ASP A 176 10.43 2.04 -1.63
CA ASP A 176 10.23 0.77 -0.93
C ASP A 176 10.67 0.88 0.54
N TYR A 177 9.95 0.16 1.43
CA TYR A 177 10.39 -0.02 2.80
C TYR A 177 11.54 -1.03 2.88
N ASN A 178 12.60 -0.62 3.55
CA ASN A 178 13.76 -1.45 3.90
C ASN A 178 14.52 -0.78 5.07
N PRO A 179 15.54 -1.42 5.68
CA PRO A 179 16.25 -0.84 6.82
C PRO A 179 16.88 0.54 6.58
N THR A 180 17.10 0.95 5.31
CA THR A 180 17.65 2.28 5.00
C THR A 180 16.59 3.36 4.80
N THR A 181 15.35 2.97 4.62
CA THR A 181 14.20 3.88 4.45
C THR A 181 13.28 3.90 5.68
N GLU A 182 13.54 3.04 6.68
CA GLU A 182 12.81 3.04 7.93
C GLU A 182 12.97 4.38 8.66
N TYR A 183 11.83 5.01 8.97
CA TYR A 183 11.75 6.36 9.58
C TYR A 183 12.59 7.43 8.89
N MET A 184 12.90 7.24 7.59
CA MET A 184 13.67 8.20 6.81
C MET A 184 13.00 9.58 6.77
N ILE A 185 11.67 9.59 6.77
CA ILE A 185 10.88 10.83 6.76
C ILE A 185 10.54 11.21 8.19
N ASP A 186 11.44 11.94 8.80
CA ASP A 186 11.40 12.41 10.19
C ASP A 186 11.49 13.95 10.27
N ASN A 187 11.60 14.46 11.47
CA ASN A 187 11.76 15.90 11.73
C ASN A 187 13.04 16.47 11.11
N GLU A 188 14.17 15.74 11.12
CA GLU A 188 15.44 16.19 10.55
C GLU A 188 15.32 16.31 9.03
N PHE A 189 14.86 15.24 8.36
CA PHE A 189 14.64 15.22 6.92
C PHE A 189 13.70 16.36 6.46
N LEU A 190 12.57 16.52 7.13
CA LEU A 190 11.58 17.55 6.79
C LEU A 190 12.03 18.97 7.15
N SER A 191 13.05 19.13 8.01
CA SER A 191 13.64 20.45 8.32
C SER A 191 14.35 21.08 7.13
N HIS A 192 14.84 20.29 6.18
CA HIS A 192 15.50 20.76 4.95
C HIS A 192 14.52 21.39 3.96
N PHE A 193 13.26 20.98 3.97
CA PHE A 193 12.27 21.56 3.07
C PHE A 193 11.92 23.01 3.42
N LYS A 194 11.46 23.77 2.42
CA LYS A 194 10.76 25.02 2.71
C LYS A 194 9.56 24.76 3.64
N LYS A 195 9.12 25.76 4.38
CA LYS A 195 7.96 25.63 5.27
C LYS A 195 6.66 25.45 4.48
N ASN A 196 5.69 24.85 5.15
CA ASN A 196 4.31 24.75 4.66
C ASN A 196 4.11 23.77 3.48
N ILE A 197 4.84 22.67 3.43
CA ILE A 197 4.59 21.60 2.47
C ILE A 197 3.41 20.74 2.91
N TYR A 198 2.83 20.03 1.93
CA TYR A 198 1.93 18.89 2.15
C TYR A 198 2.71 17.60 1.89
N LEU A 199 2.51 16.59 2.73
CA LEU A 199 3.15 15.28 2.59
C LEU A 199 2.09 14.23 2.26
N ILE A 200 2.38 13.37 1.28
CA ILE A 200 1.51 12.28 0.83
C ILE A 200 2.27 10.96 0.94
N ASN A 201 1.69 9.97 1.60
CA ASN A 201 2.29 8.65 1.72
C ASN A 201 1.33 7.55 1.29
N THR A 202 1.60 6.93 0.16
CA THR A 202 0.96 5.71 -0.34
C THR A 202 1.97 4.58 -0.52
N ALA A 203 3.14 4.70 0.12
CA ALA A 203 4.20 3.71 0.09
C ALA A 203 4.08 2.72 1.27
N ARG A 204 4.68 3.05 2.42
CA ARG A 204 4.58 2.27 3.67
C ARG A 204 4.59 3.19 4.89
N GLY A 205 3.85 2.81 5.93
CA GLY A 205 3.75 3.58 7.18
C GLY A 205 5.09 3.73 7.88
N GLU A 206 5.89 2.68 7.88
CA GLU A 206 7.18 2.61 8.57
C GLU A 206 8.26 3.50 7.95
N ILE A 207 8.05 4.04 6.76
CA ILE A 207 8.96 5.02 6.14
C ILE A 207 8.91 6.38 6.87
N VAL A 208 7.79 6.66 7.54
CA VAL A 208 7.50 7.95 8.16
C VAL A 208 7.53 7.81 9.68
N ASN A 209 8.23 8.72 10.37
CA ASN A 209 8.08 8.87 11.81
C ASN A 209 6.78 9.63 12.12
N GLU A 210 5.72 8.91 12.44
CA GLU A 210 4.38 9.49 12.66
C GLU A 210 4.33 10.47 13.83
N GLN A 211 5.15 10.28 14.87
CA GLN A 211 5.22 11.21 16.02
C GLN A 211 5.81 12.56 15.59
N ASP A 212 6.84 12.53 14.74
CA ASP A 212 7.45 13.74 14.21
C ASP A 212 6.48 14.47 13.28
N ILE A 213 5.74 13.76 12.43
CA ILE A 213 4.70 14.35 11.58
C ILE A 213 3.64 15.06 12.44
N LYS A 214 3.14 14.39 13.49
CA LYS A 214 2.17 14.98 14.41
C LYS A 214 2.71 16.25 15.06
N HIS A 215 3.96 16.24 15.51
CA HIS A 215 4.62 17.42 16.06
C HIS A 215 4.72 18.54 15.02
N LEU A 216 5.20 18.24 13.81
CA LEU A 216 5.39 19.22 12.73
C LEU A 216 4.07 19.86 12.26
N LEU A 217 2.96 19.11 12.28
CA LEU A 217 1.62 19.64 12.07
C LEU A 217 1.23 20.61 13.18
N SER A 218 1.44 20.24 14.45
CA SER A 218 1.04 21.04 15.62
C SER A 218 1.77 22.39 15.69
N VAL A 219 3.03 22.45 15.22
CA VAL A 219 3.82 23.70 15.18
C VAL A 219 3.68 24.44 13.83
N GLY A 220 2.84 23.96 12.91
CA GLY A 220 2.61 24.57 11.62
C GLY A 220 3.81 24.52 10.68
N ARG A 221 4.75 23.57 10.84
CA ARG A 221 5.91 23.40 9.99
C ARG A 221 5.54 22.75 8.67
N ILE A 222 4.60 21.81 8.68
CA ILE A 222 3.92 21.24 7.52
C ILE A 222 2.43 21.60 7.58
N LYS A 223 1.79 21.67 6.40
CA LYS A 223 0.38 22.10 6.26
C LYS A 223 -0.61 20.97 6.35
N GLY A 224 -0.18 19.77 6.02
CA GLY A 224 -1.05 18.61 6.05
C GLY A 224 -0.31 17.34 5.69
N TYR A 225 -0.87 16.23 6.12
CA TYR A 225 -0.41 14.87 5.83
C TYR A 225 -1.58 14.04 5.33
N ALA A 226 -1.42 13.40 4.18
CA ALA A 226 -2.40 12.44 3.67
C ALA A 226 -1.73 11.09 3.43
N THR A 227 -2.31 10.03 3.96
CA THR A 227 -1.71 8.71 3.91
C THR A 227 -2.75 7.61 3.74
N ASP A 228 -2.38 6.58 2.98
CA ASP A 228 -3.14 5.34 2.88
C ASP A 228 -2.56 4.24 3.76
N VAL A 229 -1.40 4.49 4.37
CA VAL A 229 -0.63 3.51 5.14
C VAL A 229 -0.20 4.10 6.49
N LEU A 230 -0.29 3.32 7.56
CA LEU A 230 0.08 3.71 8.91
C LEU A 230 1.06 2.70 9.51
N GLN A 231 1.85 3.12 10.50
CA GLN A 231 2.69 2.20 11.28
C GLN A 231 1.85 1.17 12.04
N THR A 232 0.66 1.56 12.47
CA THR A 232 -0.32 0.67 13.13
C THR A 232 -1.54 0.54 12.24
N GLU A 233 -1.43 -0.25 11.18
CA GLU A 233 -2.55 -0.53 10.29
C GLU A 233 -3.68 -1.25 11.05
N TYR A 234 -4.92 -1.07 10.59
CA TYR A 234 -6.13 -1.74 11.08
C TYR A 234 -6.66 -1.32 12.46
N ASN A 235 -6.09 -0.28 13.08
CA ASN A 235 -6.65 0.28 14.29
C ASN A 235 -6.56 1.80 14.31
N GLU A 236 -7.47 2.47 13.59
CA GLU A 236 -7.51 3.93 13.48
C GLU A 236 -7.57 4.64 14.84
N GLN A 237 -8.23 4.05 15.84
CA GLN A 237 -8.32 4.62 17.18
C GLN A 237 -6.98 4.60 17.93
N LYS A 238 -6.03 3.74 17.53
CA LYS A 238 -4.67 3.70 18.06
C LYS A 238 -3.70 4.55 17.26
N SER A 239 -4.11 5.03 16.09
CA SER A 239 -3.28 5.93 15.29
C SER A 239 -2.99 7.20 16.05
N VAL A 240 -1.74 7.66 15.99
CA VAL A 240 -1.32 8.95 16.56
C VAL A 240 -2.05 10.14 15.93
N PHE A 241 -2.66 9.94 14.77
CA PHE A 241 -3.39 10.95 14.01
C PHE A 241 -4.88 11.02 14.33
N TYR A 242 -5.39 10.15 15.19
CA TYR A 242 -6.81 10.22 15.57
C TYR A 242 -7.15 11.60 16.16
N GLY A 243 -8.11 12.29 15.53
CA GLY A 243 -8.54 13.63 15.94
C GLY A 243 -7.52 14.75 15.68
N VAL A 244 -6.49 14.50 14.86
CA VAL A 244 -5.51 15.54 14.46
C VAL A 244 -6.01 16.25 13.20
N ASP A 245 -6.09 17.58 13.29
CA ASP A 245 -6.47 18.42 12.14
C ASP A 245 -5.43 18.34 11.02
N TYR A 246 -5.90 18.53 9.78
CA TYR A 246 -5.07 18.53 8.56
C TYR A 246 -4.39 17.18 8.26
N VAL A 247 -4.98 16.09 8.76
CA VAL A 247 -4.59 14.72 8.39
C VAL A 247 -5.76 14.04 7.67
N ILE A 248 -5.44 13.34 6.59
CA ILE A 248 -6.36 12.43 5.88
C ILE A 248 -5.75 11.05 5.91
N THR A 249 -6.49 10.09 6.43
CA THR A 249 -6.10 8.67 6.41
C THR A 249 -7.11 7.85 5.63
N THR A 250 -6.63 6.88 4.86
CA THR A 250 -7.44 5.84 4.24
C THR A 250 -6.90 4.47 4.67
N PRO A 251 -7.74 3.43 4.77
CA PRO A 251 -7.37 2.17 5.41
C PRO A 251 -6.69 1.19 4.44
N HIS A 252 -5.55 1.58 3.87
CA HIS A 252 -4.70 0.81 2.97
C HIS A 252 -5.48 0.27 1.74
N ILE A 253 -6.25 1.14 1.11
CA ILE A 253 -7.13 0.80 -0.02
C ILE A 253 -6.62 1.28 -1.39
N ALA A 254 -5.46 1.92 -1.44
CA ALA A 254 -4.93 2.49 -2.67
C ALA A 254 -4.77 1.47 -3.81
N GLY A 255 -4.50 0.21 -3.48
CA GLY A 255 -4.34 -0.87 -4.45
C GLY A 255 -5.61 -1.69 -4.75
N THR A 256 -6.78 -1.33 -4.20
CA THR A 256 -7.97 -2.21 -4.15
C THR A 256 -9.10 -1.82 -5.09
N SER A 257 -8.85 -1.09 -6.18
CA SER A 257 -9.88 -0.92 -7.20
C SER A 257 -10.30 -2.28 -7.79
N ILE A 258 -11.54 -2.40 -8.25
CA ILE A 258 -12.09 -3.64 -8.83
C ILE A 258 -11.17 -4.12 -9.97
N GLU A 259 -10.76 -3.23 -10.87
CA GLU A 259 -9.91 -3.54 -12.02
C GLU A 259 -8.51 -4.00 -11.58
N ALA A 260 -7.95 -3.41 -10.52
CA ALA A 260 -6.67 -3.82 -9.96
C ALA A 260 -6.76 -5.23 -9.38
N GLN A 261 -7.81 -5.50 -8.60
CA GLN A 261 -8.05 -6.81 -8.00
C GLN A 261 -8.29 -7.86 -9.08
N GLU A 262 -9.14 -7.62 -10.08
CA GLU A 262 -9.39 -8.56 -11.17
C GLU A 262 -8.10 -8.94 -11.91
N LYS A 263 -7.27 -7.96 -12.26
CA LYS A 263 -5.98 -8.19 -12.93
C LYS A 263 -5.00 -9.00 -12.09
N THR A 264 -4.80 -8.57 -10.84
CA THR A 264 -3.78 -9.17 -9.97
C THR A 264 -4.20 -10.52 -9.39
N TYR A 265 -5.49 -10.69 -9.04
CA TYR A 265 -6.03 -11.95 -8.51
C TYR A 265 -6.02 -13.04 -9.58
N LYS A 266 -6.46 -12.69 -10.80
CA LYS A 266 -6.36 -13.62 -11.92
C LYS A 266 -4.92 -14.03 -12.19
N ARG A 267 -4.00 -13.08 -12.17
CA ARG A 267 -2.58 -13.32 -12.47
C ARG A 267 -1.88 -14.28 -11.50
N VAL A 268 -2.19 -14.24 -10.20
CA VAL A 268 -1.57 -15.15 -9.23
C VAL A 268 -2.18 -16.55 -9.23
N LEU A 269 -3.33 -16.74 -9.86
CA LEU A 269 -3.97 -18.06 -10.06
C LEU A 269 -3.51 -18.77 -11.36
N GLU A 270 -2.95 -18.05 -12.33
CA GLU A 270 -2.35 -18.60 -13.56
C GLU A 270 -0.97 -19.20 -13.30
#